data_d0b3704d7d1fe8ddb22c4b2b30f0c3fa
#
_entry.id   d0b3704d7d1fe8ddb22c4b2b30f0c3fa
#
_cell.length_a   1.000
_cell.length_b   1.000
_cell.length_c   1.000
_cell.angle_alpha   90.00
_cell.angle_beta   90.00
_cell.angle_gamma   90.00
#
_symmetry.space_group_name_H-M   'P 1'
#
loop_
_entity.id
_entity.type
_entity.pdbx_description
1 polymer ?
#
loop_
_entity_poly.entity_id
_entity_poly.type
_entity_poly.pdbx_seq_one_letter_code
_entity_poly.pdbx_strand_id
1 'polypeptide(L)'
;YLTSSETLSDQAYKFDFSHQSEYWELAAEQQYIGKDFRADLGYMPKADFTQSDIAADRLFYGDDSSFWSQATISGQWQIQHNTNNELIARSLSSSFSIDGPLLSAFTLQLTHAEKVGLRHNKTIDAIDGNTTRFTENQLNFFGEFDPLISTYASIEVILGDEIDYQNDRLGNITEIIGNITWNASKHLEIDLYHTFSQLEADGRYVYKANLTDLRVSYQLNVNSYLKLTLVYSDVDENVNNNPMVDVSNIEKYLSSQLIYAYKLNPQTVFFLGYSDSNYRDDFLTQLEKEQKTFFTKISYAWMP
;
A
#
# COMPACT_ATOMS: atom_id res chain seq x y z
N TYR A 1 -20.20 -7.45 -31.46
CA TYR A 1 -21.59 -7.36 -30.94
C TYR A 1 -21.95 -8.72 -30.37
N LEU A 2 -21.89 -8.87 -29.03
CA LEU A 2 -22.44 -10.05 -28.36
C LEU A 2 -23.93 -9.82 -28.16
N THR A 3 -24.74 -10.51 -28.94
CA THR A 3 -26.19 -10.60 -28.78
C THR A 3 -26.58 -11.89 -28.05
N SER A 4 -26.07 -12.10 -26.85
CA SER A 4 -26.67 -13.04 -25.92
C SER A 4 -27.39 -12.24 -24.85
N SER A 5 -28.69 -12.31 -24.81
CA SER A 5 -29.52 -11.80 -23.72
C SER A 5 -29.44 -12.76 -22.52
N GLU A 6 -28.28 -12.97 -21.97
CA GLU A 6 -28.17 -13.63 -20.67
C GLU A 6 -28.63 -12.65 -19.59
N THR A 7 -29.76 -12.97 -19.00
CA THR A 7 -30.26 -12.26 -17.82
C THR A 7 -29.45 -12.74 -16.61
N LEU A 8 -28.41 -12.02 -16.27
CA LEU A 8 -27.67 -12.25 -15.02
C LEU A 8 -28.51 -11.67 -13.88
N SER A 9 -28.81 -12.50 -12.87
CA SER A 9 -29.58 -12.10 -11.69
C SER A 9 -29.07 -12.87 -10.49
N ASP A 10 -28.59 -12.16 -9.47
CA ASP A 10 -28.16 -12.74 -8.21
C ASP A 10 -28.37 -11.73 -7.08
N GLN A 11 -28.06 -12.14 -5.85
CA GLN A 11 -28.28 -11.37 -4.63
C GLN A 11 -26.95 -10.86 -4.06
N ALA A 12 -27.03 -9.72 -3.39
CA ALA A 12 -25.97 -9.23 -2.53
C ALA A 12 -26.58 -8.74 -1.21
N TYR A 13 -25.93 -9.06 -0.10
CA TYR A 13 -26.30 -8.54 1.21
C TYR A 13 -25.08 -8.36 2.09
N LYS A 14 -25.22 -7.46 3.06
CA LYS A 14 -24.21 -7.17 4.07
C LYS A 14 -24.90 -6.96 5.41
N PHE A 15 -24.37 -7.58 6.46
CA PHE A 15 -24.77 -7.38 7.84
C PHE A 15 -23.56 -6.95 8.64
N ASP A 16 -23.70 -5.86 9.38
CA ASP A 16 -22.66 -5.31 10.25
C ASP A 16 -23.17 -5.27 11.68
N PHE A 17 -22.33 -5.66 12.60
CA PHE A 17 -22.50 -5.47 14.04
C PHE A 17 -21.28 -4.74 14.59
N SER A 18 -21.51 -3.73 15.42
CA SER A 18 -20.44 -3.06 16.17
C SER A 18 -20.88 -2.76 17.59
N HIS A 19 -19.96 -2.92 18.53
CA HIS A 19 -20.12 -2.53 19.92
C HIS A 19 -18.88 -1.79 20.37
N GLN A 20 -19.05 -0.62 20.99
CA GLN A 20 -17.97 0.18 21.55
C GLN A 20 -18.27 0.51 22.99
N SER A 21 -17.30 0.27 23.86
CA SER A 21 -17.30 0.65 25.26
C SER A 21 -15.97 1.27 25.65
N GLU A 22 -15.80 1.68 26.89
CA GLU A 22 -14.57 2.27 27.39
C GLU A 22 -13.33 1.36 27.20
N TYR A 23 -13.53 0.04 27.32
CA TYR A 23 -12.42 -0.92 27.34
C TYR A 23 -12.49 -1.96 26.21
N TRP A 24 -13.58 -2.02 25.45
CA TRP A 24 -13.76 -3.00 24.40
C TRP A 24 -14.37 -2.39 23.15
N GLU A 25 -13.81 -2.76 22.01
CA GLU A 25 -14.42 -2.57 20.70
C GLU A 25 -14.61 -3.93 20.06
N LEU A 26 -15.84 -4.21 19.61
CA LEU A 26 -16.19 -5.48 18.96
C LEU A 26 -16.85 -5.18 17.63
N ALA A 27 -16.44 -5.90 16.58
CA ALA A 27 -17.05 -5.81 15.27
C ALA A 27 -17.27 -7.21 14.68
N ALA A 28 -18.37 -7.37 13.96
CA ALA A 28 -18.61 -8.54 13.15
C ALA A 28 -19.28 -8.13 11.85
N GLU A 29 -18.85 -8.72 10.75
CA GLU A 29 -19.40 -8.47 9.43
C GLU A 29 -19.67 -9.78 8.70
N GLN A 30 -20.79 -9.82 7.98
CA GLN A 30 -21.13 -10.89 7.07
C GLN A 30 -21.51 -10.29 5.73
N GLN A 31 -20.81 -10.63 4.68
CA GLN A 31 -21.08 -10.18 3.32
C GLN A 31 -21.28 -11.38 2.40
N TYR A 32 -22.25 -11.28 1.51
CA TYR A 32 -22.48 -12.20 0.40
C TYR A 32 -22.66 -11.41 -0.88
N ILE A 33 -21.97 -11.83 -1.94
CA ILE A 33 -22.19 -11.34 -3.31
C ILE A 33 -22.21 -12.56 -4.23
N GLY A 34 -23.35 -12.80 -4.81
CA GLY A 34 -23.57 -13.93 -5.70
C GLY A 34 -22.77 -13.82 -7.00
N LYS A 35 -22.56 -14.95 -7.66
CA LYS A 35 -21.72 -15.08 -8.86
C LYS A 35 -22.19 -14.19 -10.01
N ASP A 36 -23.51 -14.11 -10.21
CA ASP A 36 -24.13 -13.39 -11.33
C ASP A 36 -24.65 -11.99 -10.92
N PHE A 37 -24.27 -11.52 -9.72
CA PHE A 37 -24.64 -10.18 -9.25
C PHE A 37 -23.89 -9.10 -10.04
N ARG A 38 -24.60 -8.04 -10.43
CA ARG A 38 -24.05 -6.88 -11.16
C ARG A 38 -24.48 -5.58 -10.51
N ALA A 39 -23.52 -4.68 -10.36
CA ALA A 39 -23.75 -3.31 -9.89
C ALA A 39 -23.66 -2.36 -11.10
N ASP A 40 -24.75 -2.17 -11.86
CA ASP A 40 -24.75 -1.39 -13.11
C ASP A 40 -24.49 0.11 -12.90
N LEU A 41 -24.64 0.62 -11.67
CA LEU A 41 -24.42 2.02 -11.31
C LEU A 41 -23.17 2.26 -10.47
N GLY A 42 -22.33 1.26 -10.27
CA GLY A 42 -21.16 1.37 -9.42
C GLY A 42 -20.03 0.41 -9.81
N TYR A 43 -18.84 0.68 -9.33
CA TYR A 43 -17.69 -0.23 -9.47
C TYR A 43 -17.77 -1.33 -8.41
N MET A 44 -17.77 -2.58 -8.85
CA MET A 44 -17.68 -3.77 -8.01
C MET A 44 -16.45 -4.58 -8.43
N PRO A 45 -15.42 -4.64 -7.59
CA PRO A 45 -14.15 -5.27 -7.96
C PRO A 45 -14.22 -6.80 -8.00
N LYS A 46 -15.17 -7.40 -7.28
CA LYS A 46 -15.28 -8.85 -7.11
C LYS A 46 -16.73 -9.26 -6.85
N ALA A 47 -17.12 -10.37 -7.42
CA ALA A 47 -18.35 -11.12 -7.12
C ALA A 47 -18.01 -12.56 -6.77
N ASP A 48 -18.99 -13.41 -6.55
CA ASP A 48 -18.84 -14.83 -6.24
C ASP A 48 -18.12 -15.09 -4.92
N PHE A 49 -18.60 -14.47 -3.80
CA PHE A 49 -18.04 -14.75 -2.50
C PHE A 49 -19.00 -14.57 -1.34
N THR A 50 -18.68 -15.29 -0.28
CA THR A 50 -19.19 -15.09 1.08
C THR A 50 -18.01 -14.78 1.98
N GLN A 51 -18.08 -13.71 2.75
CA GLN A 51 -17.04 -13.30 3.68
C GLN A 51 -17.62 -13.09 5.08
N SER A 52 -16.90 -13.57 6.08
CA SER A 52 -17.19 -13.33 7.50
C SER A 52 -15.96 -12.75 8.16
N ASP A 53 -16.13 -11.67 8.90
CA ASP A 53 -15.10 -10.98 9.66
C ASP A 53 -15.54 -10.83 11.11
N ILE A 54 -14.62 -11.06 12.06
CA ILE A 54 -14.81 -10.80 13.48
C ILE A 54 -13.56 -10.11 14.00
N ALA A 55 -13.75 -9.00 14.71
CA ALA A 55 -12.67 -8.27 15.36
C ALA A 55 -13.01 -7.95 16.80
N ALA A 56 -12.02 -7.95 17.66
CA ALA A 56 -12.12 -7.59 19.06
C ALA A 56 -10.85 -6.86 19.51
N ASP A 57 -11.03 -5.68 20.11
CA ASP A 57 -9.97 -4.88 20.68
C ASP A 57 -10.20 -4.70 22.17
N ARG A 58 -9.15 -4.90 22.96
CA ARG A 58 -9.09 -4.60 24.37
C ARG A 58 -8.21 -3.38 24.60
N LEU A 59 -8.79 -2.30 25.13
CA LEU A 59 -8.12 -1.05 25.41
C LEU A 59 -7.69 -1.00 26.89
N PHE A 60 -6.50 -0.46 27.12
CA PHE A 60 -5.91 -0.18 28.42
C PHE A 60 -5.48 1.28 28.44
N TYR A 61 -5.70 1.98 29.51
CA TYR A 61 -5.31 3.38 29.66
C TYR A 61 -4.26 3.53 30.73
N GLY A 62 -3.22 4.29 30.41
CA GLY A 62 -2.19 4.68 31.36
C GLY A 62 -2.72 5.67 32.40
N ASP A 63 -2.12 5.69 33.56
CA ASP A 63 -2.37 6.69 34.59
C ASP A 63 -1.30 7.81 34.51
N ASP A 64 -1.41 8.81 35.39
CA ASP A 64 -0.50 9.97 35.45
C ASP A 64 0.98 9.57 35.69
N SER A 65 1.25 8.37 36.16
CA SER A 65 2.62 7.84 36.40
C SER A 65 3.15 6.98 35.25
N SER A 66 2.29 6.61 34.29
CA SER A 66 2.62 5.75 33.18
C SER A 66 3.38 6.54 32.10
N PHE A 67 4.38 5.90 31.44
CA PHE A 67 5.08 6.49 30.28
C PHE A 67 4.26 6.35 28.98
N TRP A 68 3.14 5.65 28.99
CA TRP A 68 2.24 5.42 27.87
C TRP A 68 0.84 5.93 28.21
N SER A 69 0.09 6.34 27.19
CA SER A 69 -1.27 6.85 27.34
C SER A 69 -2.32 5.77 27.09
N GLN A 70 -2.13 4.94 26.08
CA GLN A 70 -3.01 3.85 25.71
C GLN A 70 -2.22 2.64 25.26
N ALA A 71 -2.71 1.45 25.55
CA ALA A 71 -2.28 0.21 24.93
C ALA A 71 -3.49 -0.59 24.47
N THR A 72 -3.37 -1.26 23.31
CA THR A 72 -4.46 -2.03 22.73
C THR A 72 -3.96 -3.41 22.34
N ILE A 73 -4.73 -4.43 22.71
CA ILE A 73 -4.57 -5.81 22.20
C ILE A 73 -5.72 -6.08 21.27
N SER A 74 -5.40 -6.41 20.01
CA SER A 74 -6.37 -6.65 18.94
C SER A 74 -6.30 -8.09 18.47
N GLY A 75 -7.47 -8.64 18.11
CA GLY A 75 -7.60 -9.90 17.41
C GLY A 75 -8.60 -9.76 16.27
N GLN A 76 -8.26 -10.25 15.09
CA GLN A 76 -9.14 -10.27 13.92
C GLN A 76 -9.11 -11.63 13.27
N TRP A 77 -10.28 -12.15 12.93
CA TRP A 77 -10.45 -13.34 12.14
C TRP A 77 -11.31 -13.03 10.92
N GLN A 78 -10.87 -13.53 9.76
CA GLN A 78 -11.56 -13.40 8.50
C GLN A 78 -11.58 -14.74 7.77
N ILE A 79 -12.70 -15.03 7.08
CA ILE A 79 -12.79 -16.16 6.17
C ILE A 79 -13.61 -15.79 4.94
N GLN A 80 -13.18 -16.24 3.78
CA GLN A 80 -13.85 -16.02 2.51
C GLN A 80 -13.94 -17.32 1.71
N HIS A 81 -15.14 -17.62 1.20
CA HIS A 81 -15.43 -18.73 0.32
C HIS A 81 -16.11 -18.21 -0.95
N ASN A 82 -16.03 -18.94 -2.06
CA ASN A 82 -16.89 -18.70 -3.21
C ASN A 82 -18.29 -19.28 -2.96
N THR A 83 -19.21 -19.06 -3.88
CA THR A 83 -20.59 -19.57 -3.80
C THR A 83 -20.69 -21.10 -3.86
N ASN A 84 -19.64 -21.79 -4.33
CA ASN A 84 -19.50 -23.26 -4.29
C ASN A 84 -18.92 -23.74 -2.96
N ASN A 85 -18.74 -22.86 -1.96
CA ASN A 85 -18.15 -23.16 -0.66
C ASN A 85 -16.66 -23.59 -0.71
N GLU A 86 -15.93 -23.19 -1.76
CA GLU A 86 -14.50 -23.39 -1.83
C GLU A 86 -13.75 -22.24 -1.14
N LEU A 87 -12.77 -22.56 -0.31
CA LEU A 87 -11.99 -21.55 0.43
C LEU A 87 -11.18 -20.68 -0.53
N ILE A 88 -11.39 -19.37 -0.47
CA ILE A 88 -10.60 -18.36 -1.19
C ILE A 88 -9.46 -17.85 -0.30
N ALA A 89 -9.80 -17.45 0.91
CA ALA A 89 -8.84 -16.95 1.89
C ALA A 89 -9.38 -17.13 3.31
N ARG A 90 -8.48 -17.30 4.27
CA ARG A 90 -8.76 -17.11 5.69
C ARG A 90 -7.55 -16.52 6.39
N SER A 91 -7.77 -15.73 7.42
CA SER A 91 -6.68 -15.16 8.20
C SER A 91 -7.05 -15.01 9.66
N LEU A 92 -6.05 -15.09 10.50
CA LEU A 92 -6.08 -14.73 11.91
C LEU A 92 -4.93 -13.76 12.16
N SER A 93 -5.26 -12.55 12.62
CA SER A 93 -4.28 -11.56 13.03
C SER A 93 -4.41 -11.24 14.50
N SER A 94 -3.29 -11.00 15.16
CA SER A 94 -3.22 -10.48 16.51
C SER A 94 -2.20 -9.36 16.58
N SER A 95 -2.55 -8.24 17.22
CA SER A 95 -1.62 -7.13 17.37
C SER A 95 -1.61 -6.59 18.81
N PHE A 96 -0.49 -5.98 19.14
CA PHE A 96 -0.30 -5.16 20.32
C PHE A 96 0.17 -3.78 19.88
N SER A 97 -0.57 -2.75 20.29
CA SER A 97 -0.22 -1.35 20.05
C SER A 97 -0.03 -0.62 21.36
N ILE A 98 0.86 0.37 21.37
CA ILE A 98 1.10 1.23 22.53
C ILE A 98 1.40 2.66 22.06
N ASP A 99 0.69 3.62 22.66
CA ASP A 99 0.89 5.06 22.45
C ASP A 99 1.67 5.66 23.62
N GLY A 100 2.64 6.48 23.29
CA GLY A 100 3.59 7.00 24.27
C GLY A 100 3.93 8.48 24.11
N PRO A 101 5.00 8.95 24.76
CA PRO A 101 5.45 10.33 24.67
C PRO A 101 5.93 10.66 23.24
N LEU A 102 6.08 11.96 22.95
CA LEU A 102 6.51 12.46 21.64
C LEU A 102 5.56 12.02 20.50
N LEU A 103 4.26 11.93 20.76
CA LEU A 103 3.23 11.41 19.85
C LEU A 103 3.61 10.05 19.26
N SER A 104 4.34 9.24 20.04
CA SER A 104 4.78 7.93 19.55
C SER A 104 3.66 6.90 19.57
N ALA A 105 3.62 6.08 18.54
CA ALA A 105 2.78 4.90 18.45
C ALA A 105 3.62 3.73 17.92
N PHE A 106 3.53 2.58 18.56
CA PHE A 106 4.20 1.36 18.15
C PHE A 106 3.20 0.21 18.07
N THR A 107 3.22 -0.52 16.97
CA THR A 107 2.36 -1.68 16.74
C THR A 107 3.20 -2.88 16.32
N LEU A 108 2.98 -4.01 16.96
CA LEU A 108 3.50 -5.31 16.54
C LEU A 108 2.31 -6.20 16.18
N GLN A 109 2.29 -6.72 14.96
CA GLN A 109 1.23 -7.60 14.46
C GLN A 109 1.79 -8.92 13.97
N LEU A 110 1.11 -10.00 14.32
CA LEU A 110 1.32 -11.34 13.81
C LEU A 110 0.10 -11.74 12.98
N THR A 111 0.33 -12.25 11.78
CA THR A 111 -0.72 -12.72 10.89
C THR A 111 -0.42 -14.14 10.44
N HIS A 112 -1.42 -15.02 10.57
CA HIS A 112 -1.47 -16.33 9.95
C HIS A 112 -2.58 -16.35 8.91
N ALA A 113 -2.26 -16.63 7.65
CA ALA A 113 -3.22 -16.60 6.56
C ALA A 113 -3.08 -17.84 5.66
N GLU A 114 -4.21 -18.30 5.12
CA GLU A 114 -4.23 -19.22 3.98
C GLU A 114 -4.93 -18.53 2.82
N LYS A 115 -4.35 -18.59 1.64
CA LYS A 115 -4.87 -17.98 0.42
C LYS A 115 -4.70 -18.93 -0.76
N VAL A 116 -5.62 -18.85 -1.72
CA VAL A 116 -5.48 -19.54 -3.01
C VAL A 116 -4.58 -18.70 -3.90
N GLY A 117 -3.56 -19.32 -4.52
CA GLY A 117 -2.66 -18.66 -5.47
C GLY A 117 -3.39 -18.11 -6.69
N LEU A 118 -2.76 -17.17 -7.38
CA LEU A 118 -3.28 -16.63 -8.64
C LEU A 118 -3.04 -17.63 -9.77
N ARG A 119 -3.83 -17.50 -10.85
CA ARG A 119 -3.65 -18.29 -12.05
C ARG A 119 -2.81 -17.57 -13.07
N HIS A 120 -2.03 -18.37 -13.80
CA HIS A 120 -1.31 -17.88 -14.99
C HIS A 120 -2.25 -17.65 -16.17
N ASN A 121 -3.36 -18.37 -16.25
CA ASN A 121 -4.36 -18.20 -17.33
C ASN A 121 -5.46 -17.24 -16.91
N LYS A 122 -5.42 -16.02 -17.41
CA LYS A 122 -6.40 -14.95 -17.11
C LYS A 122 -7.82 -15.22 -17.65
N THR A 123 -7.99 -16.25 -18.48
CA THR A 123 -9.32 -16.58 -19.07
C THR A 123 -10.13 -17.53 -18.20
N ILE A 124 -9.54 -18.07 -17.13
CA ILE A 124 -10.16 -19.02 -16.22
C ILE A 124 -10.32 -18.35 -14.85
N ASP A 125 -11.43 -18.55 -14.15
CA ASP A 125 -11.70 -18.02 -12.80
C ASP A 125 -10.65 -18.42 -11.76
N ALA A 126 -10.41 -17.57 -10.78
CA ALA A 126 -9.31 -17.71 -9.82
C ALA A 126 -9.29 -19.06 -9.05
N ILE A 127 -10.40 -19.77 -8.97
CA ILE A 127 -10.48 -21.06 -8.28
C ILE A 127 -10.55 -22.24 -9.23
N ASP A 128 -11.21 -22.10 -10.39
CA ASP A 128 -11.30 -23.19 -11.39
C ASP A 128 -9.95 -23.54 -12.00
N GLY A 129 -9.26 -24.57 -11.51
CA GLY A 129 -7.98 -25.11 -11.99
C GLY A 129 -6.73 -24.72 -11.20
N ASN A 130 -6.79 -23.72 -10.33
CA ASN A 130 -5.76 -23.53 -9.31
C ASN A 130 -6.41 -23.59 -7.91
N THR A 131 -6.32 -24.74 -7.28
CA THR A 131 -6.78 -24.99 -5.90
C THR A 131 -5.62 -25.05 -4.92
N THR A 132 -4.39 -24.74 -5.35
CA THR A 132 -3.22 -24.70 -4.48
C THR A 132 -3.43 -23.60 -3.45
N ARG A 133 -3.35 -23.99 -2.17
CA ARG A 133 -3.41 -23.07 -1.04
C ARG A 133 -2.05 -22.87 -0.47
N PHE A 134 -1.73 -21.62 -0.22
CA PHE A 134 -0.50 -21.20 0.44
C PHE A 134 -0.81 -20.75 1.86
N THR A 135 0.07 -21.08 2.77
CA THR A 135 0.02 -20.59 4.16
C THR A 135 1.09 -19.54 4.34
N GLU A 136 0.70 -18.35 4.78
CA GLU A 136 1.59 -17.23 5.05
C GLU A 136 1.58 -16.92 6.55
N ASN A 137 2.77 -16.73 7.12
CA ASN A 137 2.97 -16.25 8.49
C ASN A 137 3.81 -14.99 8.40
N GLN A 138 3.27 -13.87 8.84
CA GLN A 138 3.95 -12.58 8.75
C GLN A 138 4.02 -11.91 10.11
N LEU A 139 5.12 -11.22 10.34
CA LEU A 139 5.35 -10.25 11.39
C LEU A 139 5.37 -8.87 10.75
N ASN A 140 4.53 -7.96 11.23
CA ASN A 140 4.58 -6.54 10.89
C ASN A 140 4.90 -5.75 12.15
N PHE A 141 5.91 -4.91 12.09
CA PHE A 141 6.22 -3.89 13.08
C PHE A 141 6.04 -2.52 12.46
N PHE A 142 5.24 -1.68 13.09
CA PHE A 142 5.11 -0.26 12.74
C PHE A 142 5.46 0.60 13.94
N GLY A 143 6.22 1.67 13.70
CA GLY A 143 6.53 2.67 14.70
C GLY A 143 6.57 4.06 14.12
N GLU A 144 5.98 5.02 14.85
CA GLU A 144 6.04 6.43 14.50
C GLU A 144 6.27 7.28 15.74
N PHE A 145 6.87 8.44 15.58
CA PHE A 145 7.11 9.40 16.66
C PHE A 145 7.52 10.78 16.11
N ASP A 146 7.31 11.79 16.92
CA ASP A 146 7.75 13.16 16.68
C ASP A 146 8.99 13.48 17.55
N PRO A 147 10.22 13.18 17.09
CA PRO A 147 11.43 13.40 17.89
C PRO A 147 11.67 14.87 18.24
N LEU A 148 11.17 15.76 17.38
CA LEU A 148 11.18 17.22 17.55
C LEU A 148 9.85 17.77 17.07
N ILE A 149 9.43 18.95 17.55
CA ILE A 149 8.21 19.65 17.13
C ILE A 149 8.12 19.82 15.58
N SER A 150 9.28 19.86 14.92
CA SER A 150 9.39 20.08 13.48
C SER A 150 9.63 18.80 12.68
N THR A 151 9.60 17.63 13.31
CA THR A 151 10.03 16.38 12.66
C THR A 151 9.09 15.25 13.02
N TYR A 152 8.56 14.60 12.01
CA TYR A 152 7.85 13.31 12.09
C TYR A 152 8.74 12.22 11.51
N ALA A 153 8.76 11.05 12.12
CA ALA A 153 9.45 9.87 11.59
C ALA A 153 8.60 8.62 11.78
N SER A 154 8.60 7.74 10.79
CA SER A 154 7.99 6.41 10.90
C SER A 154 8.83 5.34 10.24
N ILE A 155 8.67 4.12 10.72
CA ILE A 155 9.26 2.91 10.15
C ILE A 155 8.23 1.79 10.18
N GLU A 156 8.15 1.04 9.07
CA GLU A 156 7.43 -0.22 9.00
C GLU A 156 8.37 -1.33 8.55
N VAL A 157 8.24 -2.49 9.17
CA VAL A 157 9.03 -3.69 8.84
C VAL A 157 8.09 -4.87 8.71
N ILE A 158 8.09 -5.51 7.53
CA ILE A 158 7.32 -6.71 7.24
C ILE A 158 8.28 -7.85 6.99
N LEU A 159 8.11 -8.94 7.72
CA LEU A 159 8.93 -10.14 7.65
C LEU A 159 8.03 -11.37 7.60
N GLY A 160 8.39 -12.37 6.81
CA GLY A 160 7.72 -13.66 6.82
C GLY A 160 7.38 -14.18 5.44
N ASP A 161 6.37 -15.04 5.37
CA ASP A 161 5.97 -15.68 4.13
C ASP A 161 5.19 -14.71 3.23
N GLU A 162 5.40 -14.81 1.91
CA GLU A 162 4.65 -14.06 0.89
C GLU A 162 4.50 -14.92 -0.37
N ILE A 163 3.34 -14.89 -0.99
CA ILE A 163 3.10 -15.62 -2.22
C ILE A 163 3.79 -14.91 -3.38
N ASP A 164 4.71 -15.61 -4.05
CA ASP A 164 5.22 -15.26 -5.37
C ASP A 164 4.15 -15.58 -6.41
N TYR A 165 3.20 -14.64 -6.59
CA TYR A 165 2.06 -14.82 -7.49
C TYR A 165 2.48 -15.01 -8.95
N GLN A 166 3.61 -14.45 -9.34
CA GLN A 166 4.11 -14.58 -10.72
C GLN A 166 4.55 -16.00 -11.03
N ASN A 167 5.10 -16.70 -10.03
CA ASN A 167 5.63 -18.05 -10.18
C ASN A 167 4.80 -19.12 -9.44
N ASP A 168 3.63 -18.74 -8.86
CA ASP A 168 2.68 -19.63 -8.14
C ASP A 168 3.34 -20.47 -7.05
N ARG A 169 4.12 -19.85 -6.19
CA ARG A 169 4.85 -20.51 -5.10
C ARG A 169 4.93 -19.63 -3.86
N LEU A 170 5.30 -20.22 -2.73
CA LEU A 170 5.58 -19.48 -1.50
C LEU A 170 7.02 -18.96 -1.50
N GLY A 171 7.19 -17.69 -1.13
CA GLY A 171 8.47 -17.05 -0.87
C GLY A 171 8.55 -16.53 0.56
N ASN A 172 9.60 -15.78 0.83
CA ASN A 172 9.82 -15.07 2.09
C ASN A 172 10.14 -13.62 1.81
N ILE A 173 9.33 -12.71 2.38
CA ILE A 173 9.44 -11.25 2.20
C ILE A 173 10.24 -10.63 3.32
N THR A 174 11.07 -9.66 2.96
CA THR A 174 11.62 -8.64 3.85
C THR A 174 11.32 -7.30 3.24
N GLU A 175 10.47 -6.51 3.91
CA GLU A 175 10.16 -5.15 3.47
C GLU A 175 10.41 -4.17 4.61
N ILE A 176 11.07 -3.05 4.30
CA ILE A 176 11.37 -1.98 5.24
C ILE A 176 10.94 -0.67 4.57
N ILE A 177 10.04 0.04 5.24
CA ILE A 177 9.51 1.33 4.79
C ILE A 177 9.88 2.39 5.81
N GLY A 178 10.59 3.42 5.40
CA GLY A 178 10.95 4.55 6.24
C GLY A 178 10.38 5.85 5.70
N ASN A 179 9.88 6.70 6.60
CA ASN A 179 9.43 8.04 6.26
C ASN A 179 9.95 9.05 7.26
N ILE A 180 10.41 10.21 6.76
CA ILE A 180 10.81 11.35 7.57
C ILE A 180 10.23 12.61 6.92
N THR A 181 9.44 13.36 7.68
CA THR A 181 9.02 14.72 7.33
C THR A 181 9.70 15.70 8.26
N TRP A 182 10.50 16.59 7.72
CA TRP A 182 11.25 17.57 8.48
C TRP A 182 10.96 19.01 8.03
N ASN A 183 10.36 19.79 8.91
CA ASN A 183 10.23 21.23 8.77
C ASN A 183 11.51 21.92 9.25
N ALA A 184 12.54 21.93 8.38
CA ALA A 184 13.89 22.43 8.69
C ALA A 184 13.89 23.93 9.03
N SER A 185 12.89 24.67 8.54
CA SER A 185 12.61 26.07 8.89
C SER A 185 11.15 26.41 8.62
N LYS A 186 10.74 27.68 8.94
CA LYS A 186 9.41 28.20 8.56
C LYS A 186 9.14 28.20 7.07
N HIS A 187 10.18 28.00 6.27
CA HIS A 187 10.12 28.09 4.81
C HIS A 187 10.52 26.79 4.11
N LEU A 188 11.14 25.85 4.80
CA LEU A 188 11.71 24.65 4.21
C LEU A 188 11.14 23.40 4.87
N GLU A 189 10.47 22.58 4.06
CA GLU A 189 9.98 21.25 4.39
C GLU A 189 10.70 20.23 3.50
N ILE A 190 11.09 19.13 4.09
CA ILE A 190 11.75 18.00 3.43
C ILE A 190 11.00 16.73 3.82
N ASP A 191 10.49 16.01 2.82
CA ASP A 191 9.89 14.68 2.96
C ASP A 191 10.80 13.67 2.28
N LEU A 192 11.18 12.65 3.02
CA LEU A 192 11.93 11.50 2.51
C LEU A 192 11.15 10.23 2.82
N TYR A 193 10.82 9.50 1.78
CA TYR A 193 10.22 8.18 1.86
C TYR A 193 11.14 7.17 1.17
N HIS A 194 11.41 6.05 1.82
CA HIS A 194 12.23 4.98 1.27
C HIS A 194 11.62 3.62 1.56
N THR A 195 11.49 2.79 0.52
CA THR A 195 11.09 1.40 0.63
C THR A 195 12.23 0.51 0.12
N PHE A 196 12.63 -0.44 0.94
CA PHE A 196 13.38 -1.61 0.54
C PHE A 196 12.45 -2.81 0.58
N SER A 197 12.40 -3.63 -0.49
CA SER A 197 11.63 -4.87 -0.53
C SER A 197 12.44 -5.97 -1.20
N GLN A 198 12.49 -7.15 -0.60
CA GLN A 198 13.15 -8.32 -1.14
C GLN A 198 12.27 -9.54 -0.94
N LEU A 199 11.99 -10.27 -2.03
CA LEU A 199 11.32 -11.55 -2.00
C LEU A 199 12.36 -12.66 -2.30
N GLU A 200 12.39 -13.69 -1.50
CA GLU A 200 13.20 -14.89 -1.69
C GLU A 200 12.32 -16.11 -1.85
N ALA A 201 12.64 -17.01 -2.79
CA ALA A 201 12.01 -18.30 -2.93
C ALA A 201 13.08 -19.33 -3.36
N ASP A 202 12.96 -20.56 -2.91
CA ASP A 202 13.91 -21.66 -3.20
C ASP A 202 15.36 -21.31 -2.84
N GLY A 203 15.57 -20.54 -1.76
CA GLY A 203 16.88 -20.15 -1.24
C GLY A 203 17.63 -19.11 -2.09
N ARG A 204 16.93 -18.42 -3.00
CA ARG A 204 17.46 -17.34 -3.84
C ARG A 204 16.47 -16.18 -3.91
N TYR A 205 16.97 -14.96 -4.11
CA TYR A 205 16.07 -13.83 -4.32
C TYR A 205 15.29 -14.01 -5.64
N VAL A 206 14.03 -13.59 -5.62
CA VAL A 206 13.15 -13.42 -6.78
C VAL A 206 13.36 -12.01 -7.31
N TYR A 207 13.23 -11.03 -6.42
CA TYR A 207 13.55 -9.63 -6.68
C TYR A 207 14.13 -8.93 -5.45
N LYS A 208 14.84 -7.83 -5.70
CA LYS A 208 15.23 -6.79 -4.71
C LYS A 208 14.86 -5.44 -5.28
N ALA A 209 14.12 -4.65 -4.53
CA ALA A 209 13.66 -3.35 -4.95
C ALA A 209 14.00 -2.26 -3.92
N ASN A 210 14.46 -1.12 -4.40
CA ASN A 210 14.62 0.10 -3.63
C ASN A 210 13.83 1.22 -4.31
N LEU A 211 12.96 1.87 -3.58
CA LEU A 211 12.23 3.05 -4.03
C LEU A 211 12.51 4.21 -3.08
N THR A 212 12.97 5.32 -3.62
CA THR A 212 13.21 6.54 -2.85
C THR A 212 12.41 7.69 -3.46
N ASP A 213 11.60 8.37 -2.66
CA ASP A 213 10.86 9.59 -3.02
C ASP A 213 11.34 10.71 -2.08
N LEU A 214 12.03 11.71 -2.64
CA LEU A 214 12.47 12.91 -1.94
C LEU A 214 11.68 14.11 -2.46
N ARG A 215 11.03 14.81 -1.55
CA ARG A 215 10.33 16.05 -1.84
C ARG A 215 10.88 17.17 -0.99
N VAL A 216 11.19 18.27 -1.62
CA VAL A 216 11.68 19.48 -0.95
C VAL A 216 10.79 20.64 -1.35
N SER A 217 10.12 21.24 -0.38
CA SER A 217 9.23 22.38 -0.55
C SER A 217 9.85 23.62 0.10
N TYR A 218 10.11 24.66 -0.69
CA TYR A 218 10.63 25.93 -0.18
C TYR A 218 9.64 27.07 -0.41
N GLN A 219 9.09 27.59 0.67
CA GLN A 219 8.15 28.73 0.66
C GLN A 219 8.94 30.04 0.59
N LEU A 220 8.98 30.67 -0.58
CA LEU A 220 9.65 31.96 -0.81
C LEU A 220 8.95 33.11 -0.07
N ASN A 221 7.61 33.10 -0.12
CA ASN A 221 6.73 34.05 0.59
C ASN A 221 5.30 33.49 0.59
N VAL A 222 4.32 34.21 1.12
CA VAL A 222 2.91 33.79 1.23
C VAL A 222 2.26 33.45 -0.14
N ASN A 223 2.83 33.96 -1.21
CA ASN A 223 2.30 33.81 -2.57
C ASN A 223 3.09 32.85 -3.44
N SER A 224 4.34 32.50 -3.09
CA SER A 224 5.18 31.73 -4.00
C SER A 224 6.01 30.65 -3.31
N TYR A 225 6.15 29.52 -3.98
CA TYR A 225 6.97 28.40 -3.51
C TYR A 225 7.70 27.69 -4.67
N LEU A 226 8.77 27.01 -4.31
CA LEU A 226 9.47 26.03 -5.14
C LEU A 226 9.24 24.64 -4.57
N LYS A 227 8.97 23.67 -5.43
CA LYS A 227 8.87 22.26 -5.06
C LYS A 227 9.77 21.42 -5.97
N LEU A 228 10.70 20.70 -5.36
CA LEU A 228 11.51 19.67 -6.02
C LEU A 228 10.94 18.30 -5.61
N THR A 229 10.77 17.42 -6.59
CA THR A 229 10.44 16.00 -6.36
C THR A 229 11.48 15.17 -7.11
N LEU A 230 12.08 14.21 -6.41
CA LEU A 230 13.00 13.22 -6.99
C LEU A 230 12.48 11.83 -6.62
N VAL A 231 12.25 10.99 -7.63
CA VAL A 231 11.84 9.60 -7.44
C VAL A 231 12.90 8.72 -8.10
N TYR A 232 13.49 7.84 -7.31
CA TYR A 232 14.45 6.85 -7.79
C TYR A 232 13.95 5.46 -7.47
N SER A 233 13.88 4.59 -8.47
CA SER A 233 13.57 3.18 -8.36
C SER A 233 14.74 2.36 -8.89
N ASP A 234 15.09 1.31 -8.17
CA ASP A 234 16.15 0.36 -8.50
C ASP A 234 15.63 -1.05 -8.19
N VAL A 235 15.36 -1.83 -9.23
CA VAL A 235 14.82 -3.18 -9.13
C VAL A 235 15.79 -4.15 -9.78
N ASP A 236 16.24 -5.13 -9.01
CA ASP A 236 17.00 -6.28 -9.46
C ASP A 236 16.11 -7.52 -9.43
N GLU A 237 15.86 -8.16 -10.56
CA GLU A 237 15.12 -9.41 -10.65
C GLU A 237 16.03 -10.57 -11.04
N ASN A 238 15.87 -11.69 -10.37
CA ASN A 238 16.66 -12.88 -10.69
C ASN A 238 15.97 -13.67 -11.80
N VAL A 239 16.37 -13.43 -13.05
CA VAL A 239 15.82 -14.13 -14.24
C VAL A 239 15.84 -15.67 -14.08
N ASN A 240 16.89 -16.22 -13.45
CA ASN A 240 16.98 -17.67 -13.22
C ASN A 240 16.05 -18.17 -12.13
N ASN A 241 15.44 -17.28 -11.35
CA ASN A 241 14.48 -17.60 -10.30
C ASN A 241 13.08 -17.03 -10.60
N ASN A 242 12.81 -16.64 -11.85
CA ASN A 242 11.51 -16.21 -12.37
C ASN A 242 11.13 -17.05 -13.60
N PRO A 243 10.91 -18.39 -13.45
CA PRO A 243 10.77 -19.29 -14.59
C PRO A 243 9.47 -19.12 -15.39
N MET A 244 8.46 -18.46 -14.83
CA MET A 244 7.14 -18.35 -15.47
C MET A 244 6.88 -16.97 -16.08
N VAL A 245 7.78 -16.02 -15.88
CA VAL A 245 7.67 -14.64 -16.39
C VAL A 245 8.97 -14.21 -17.04
N ASP A 246 8.85 -13.37 -18.03
CA ASP A 246 9.99 -12.71 -18.66
C ASP A 246 10.25 -11.40 -17.90
N VAL A 247 11.41 -11.32 -17.26
CA VAL A 247 11.82 -10.18 -16.44
C VAL A 247 13.19 -9.70 -16.85
N SER A 248 13.47 -8.41 -16.63
CA SER A 248 14.82 -7.84 -16.78
C SER A 248 15.62 -8.06 -15.50
N ASN A 249 16.93 -8.36 -15.60
CA ASN A 249 17.75 -8.45 -14.39
C ASN A 249 17.81 -7.11 -13.63
N ILE A 250 17.79 -5.99 -14.34
CA ILE A 250 17.94 -4.66 -13.76
C ILE A 250 16.93 -3.73 -14.41
N GLU A 251 16.16 -3.03 -13.58
CA GLU A 251 15.34 -1.90 -13.99
C GLU A 251 15.60 -0.71 -13.05
N LYS A 252 16.09 0.41 -13.62
CA LYS A 252 16.31 1.63 -12.85
C LYS A 252 15.57 2.79 -13.48
N TYR A 253 14.92 3.55 -12.64
CA TYR A 253 14.16 4.72 -13.05
C TYR A 253 14.51 5.92 -12.17
N LEU A 254 14.80 7.05 -12.77
CA LEU A 254 15.01 8.32 -12.08
C LEU A 254 14.12 9.38 -12.69
N SER A 255 13.20 9.91 -11.92
CA SER A 255 12.37 11.05 -12.27
C SER A 255 12.72 12.26 -11.42
N SER A 256 12.81 13.42 -12.05
CA SER A 256 12.94 14.69 -11.36
C SER A 256 11.88 15.68 -11.82
N GLN A 257 11.37 16.47 -10.89
CA GLN A 257 10.43 17.55 -11.18
C GLN A 257 10.74 18.76 -10.32
N LEU A 258 10.87 19.93 -10.95
CA LEU A 258 10.98 21.20 -10.26
C LEU A 258 9.82 22.09 -10.68
N ILE A 259 9.05 22.55 -9.70
CA ILE A 259 7.89 23.43 -9.92
C ILE A 259 8.10 24.73 -9.14
N TYR A 260 7.97 25.84 -9.83
CA TYR A 260 7.72 27.14 -9.24
C TYR A 260 6.23 27.47 -9.35
N ALA A 261 5.59 27.87 -8.24
CA ALA A 261 4.22 28.32 -8.23
C ALA A 261 4.11 29.72 -7.66
N TYR A 262 3.28 30.54 -8.29
CA TYR A 262 2.91 31.88 -7.81
C TYR A 262 1.40 31.98 -7.71
N LYS A 263 0.89 32.20 -6.49
CA LYS A 263 -0.54 32.40 -6.19
C LYS A 263 -0.84 33.88 -6.08
N LEU A 264 -1.50 34.44 -7.08
CA LEU A 264 -1.98 35.83 -7.01
C LEU A 264 -3.13 35.95 -6.00
N ASN A 265 -4.02 34.96 -6.02
CA ASN A 265 -5.09 34.74 -5.04
C ASN A 265 -5.42 33.22 -5.03
N PRO A 266 -6.29 32.70 -4.12
CA PRO A 266 -6.59 31.27 -4.04
C PRO A 266 -7.08 30.61 -5.33
N GLN A 267 -7.61 31.41 -6.27
CA GLN A 267 -8.22 30.94 -7.52
C GLN A 267 -7.37 31.22 -8.76
N THR A 268 -6.35 32.09 -8.62
CA THR A 268 -5.45 32.45 -9.73
C THR A 268 -4.04 32.05 -9.39
N VAL A 269 -3.56 31.00 -10.06
CA VAL A 269 -2.23 30.44 -9.83
C VAL A 269 -1.48 30.30 -11.15
N PHE A 270 -0.24 30.76 -11.16
CA PHE A 270 0.73 30.52 -12.22
C PHE A 270 1.69 29.41 -11.79
N PHE A 271 1.94 28.44 -12.68
CA PHE A 271 2.92 27.39 -12.52
C PHE A 271 3.94 27.43 -13.65
N LEU A 272 5.18 27.26 -13.28
CA LEU A 272 6.29 27.01 -14.18
C LEU A 272 6.98 25.73 -13.72
N GLY A 273 7.13 24.76 -14.61
CA GLY A 273 7.69 23.48 -14.23
C GLY A 273 8.65 22.91 -15.27
N TYR A 274 9.57 22.15 -14.75
CA TYR A 274 10.49 21.30 -15.48
C TYR A 274 10.42 19.90 -14.92
N SER A 275 10.36 18.89 -15.79
CA SER A 275 10.49 17.49 -15.38
C SER A 275 11.33 16.73 -16.38
N ASP A 276 12.07 15.73 -15.90
CA ASP A 276 12.72 14.74 -16.73
C ASP A 276 12.57 13.34 -16.12
N SER A 277 12.69 12.33 -16.99
CA SER A 277 12.77 10.94 -16.62
C SER A 277 13.92 10.26 -17.35
N ASN A 278 14.56 9.34 -16.65
CA ASN A 278 15.67 8.54 -17.14
C ASN A 278 15.38 7.08 -16.76
N TYR A 279 15.71 6.18 -17.66
CA TYR A 279 15.47 4.74 -17.52
C TYR A 279 16.72 3.94 -17.87
N ARG A 280 16.86 2.77 -17.25
CA ARG A 280 17.87 1.77 -17.57
C ARG A 280 17.29 0.39 -17.39
N ASP A 281 17.54 -0.49 -18.35
CA ASP A 281 17.30 -1.92 -18.32
C ASP A 281 18.57 -2.73 -18.65
N ASP A 282 18.44 -4.01 -18.92
CA ASP A 282 19.54 -4.90 -19.26
C ASP A 282 20.27 -4.55 -20.58
N PHE A 283 19.64 -3.78 -21.46
CA PHE A 283 20.19 -3.38 -22.76
C PHE A 283 21.00 -2.08 -22.68
N LEU A 284 20.83 -1.31 -21.59
CA LEU A 284 21.46 -0.01 -21.40
C LEU A 284 22.61 -0.09 -20.38
N THR A 285 23.72 0.53 -20.69
CA THR A 285 24.90 0.55 -19.79
C THR A 285 24.77 1.60 -18.68
N GLN A 286 23.92 2.61 -18.88
CA GLN A 286 23.71 3.72 -17.95
C GLN A 286 22.25 4.20 -18.03
N LEU A 287 21.84 5.04 -17.08
CA LEU A 287 20.56 5.73 -17.17
C LEU A 287 20.51 6.59 -18.44
N GLU A 288 19.57 6.29 -19.33
CA GLU A 288 19.31 7.06 -20.52
C GLU A 288 18.05 7.91 -20.37
N LYS A 289 18.10 9.07 -20.99
CA LYS A 289 16.98 10.00 -20.92
C LYS A 289 15.81 9.50 -21.76
N GLU A 290 14.66 9.34 -21.11
CA GLU A 290 13.41 8.94 -21.73
C GLU A 290 12.57 10.15 -22.15
N GLN A 291 12.39 11.10 -21.22
CA GLN A 291 11.55 12.27 -21.44
C GLN A 291 12.13 13.52 -20.78
N LYS A 292 11.84 14.66 -21.39
CA LYS A 292 12.11 15.99 -20.84
C LYS A 292 10.95 16.91 -21.16
N THR A 293 10.40 17.55 -20.15
CA THR A 293 9.23 18.43 -20.33
C THR A 293 9.47 19.76 -19.60
N PHE A 294 9.21 20.84 -20.31
CA PHE A 294 9.07 22.16 -19.72
C PHE A 294 7.63 22.61 -19.93
N PHE A 295 6.97 23.06 -18.87
CA PHE A 295 5.57 23.46 -18.96
C PHE A 295 5.30 24.75 -18.18
N THR A 296 4.28 25.46 -18.63
CA THR A 296 3.68 26.57 -17.91
C THR A 296 2.18 26.39 -17.89
N LYS A 297 1.55 26.75 -16.76
CA LYS A 297 0.11 26.67 -16.58
C LYS A 297 -0.38 27.87 -15.81
N ILE A 298 -1.46 28.47 -16.30
CA ILE A 298 -2.21 29.52 -15.62
C ILE A 298 -3.59 28.95 -15.31
N SER A 299 -3.96 28.97 -14.02
CA SER A 299 -5.31 28.67 -13.57
C SER A 299 -5.93 29.99 -13.16
N TYR A 300 -7.11 30.32 -13.72
CA TYR A 300 -7.83 31.54 -13.42
C TYR A 300 -9.31 31.21 -13.24
N ALA A 301 -9.90 31.62 -12.11
CA ALA A 301 -11.33 31.53 -11.93
C ALA A 301 -11.96 32.90 -12.12
N TRP A 302 -12.85 33.01 -13.08
CA TRP A 302 -13.68 34.16 -13.25
C TRP A 302 -14.87 34.04 -12.30
N MET A 303 -15.02 35.01 -11.43
CA MET A 303 -16.24 35.25 -10.68
C MET A 303 -16.96 36.43 -11.34
N PRO A 304 -18.19 36.24 -11.90
CA PRO A 304 -19.01 37.32 -12.46
C PRO A 304 -19.51 38.23 -11.39
#